data_a71f0b29dabb7c6ae06aab0f906abc1e
#
_entry.id   a71f0b29dabb7c6ae06aab0f906abc1e
#
_cell.length_a   1.000
_cell.length_b   1.000
_cell.length_c   1.000
_cell.angle_alpha   90.00
_cell.angle_beta   90.00
_cell.angle_gamma   90.00
#
_symmetry.space_group_name_H-M   'P 1'
#
loop_
_entity.id
_entity.type
_entity.pdbx_description
1 polymer ?
#
loop_
_entity_poly.entity_id
_entity_poly.type
_entity_poly.pdbx_seq_one_letter_code
_entity_poly.pdbx_strand_id
1 'polypeptide(L)'
;MPKIKKVYLCSACGDDFPKWNGQCPSCDEWGTLSEFATSKNKVKRDIKDSYALSDILDSTPSDRMSTSLDEVNRVLGGGMLPGSLILLGGSPGVGKSTLSLHICSGLNQKSLYFSAEESEEQVAIRARRLRVKTENLFLSGESDLNGIITHMDRIAPKFVIIDSVQTIFNSDLDSLPGSPSQIKDCGQKFLEVAKNKNITILIVGHVTKEGSIAGPKMLEHLVDTVLYLEGDDRYDHRILRSTKNRFGATHEVGIFQMDEDGLKQIDNPSEIFLE
;
A
#
# COMPACT_ATOMS: atom_id res chain seq x y z
N MET A 1 7.05 35.51 -1.20
CA MET A 1 6.76 34.40 -2.09
C MET A 1 7.70 33.25 -1.74
N PRO A 2 7.23 32.04 -1.46
CA PRO A 2 8.10 30.89 -1.18
C PRO A 2 8.93 30.58 -2.43
N LYS A 3 10.23 30.41 -2.28
CA LYS A 3 11.11 29.97 -3.39
C LYS A 3 10.79 28.50 -3.68
N ILE A 4 10.15 28.25 -4.81
CA ILE A 4 9.95 26.91 -5.37
C ILE A 4 11.34 26.37 -5.77
N LYS A 5 11.75 25.27 -5.22
CA LYS A 5 12.99 24.61 -5.61
C LYS A 5 12.63 23.49 -6.58
N LYS A 6 13.12 23.61 -7.82
CA LYS A 6 12.97 22.57 -8.84
C LYS A 6 13.99 21.47 -8.59
N VAL A 7 13.56 20.23 -8.59
CA VAL A 7 14.38 19.02 -8.60
C VAL A 7 13.94 18.13 -9.75
N TYR A 8 14.79 17.20 -10.16
CA TYR A 8 14.50 16.25 -11.23
C TYR A 8 14.44 14.84 -10.63
N LEU A 9 13.27 14.21 -10.73
CA LEU A 9 13.02 12.88 -10.20
C LEU A 9 13.18 11.84 -11.29
N CYS A 10 13.93 10.77 -11.01
CA CYS A 10 14.06 9.63 -11.91
C CYS A 10 12.83 8.73 -11.84
N SER A 11 12.21 8.46 -13.00
CA SER A 11 11.04 7.57 -13.07
C SER A 11 11.38 6.09 -12.89
N ALA A 12 12.65 5.71 -13.06
CA ALA A 12 13.10 4.33 -12.93
C ALA A 12 13.47 3.96 -11.49
N CYS A 13 14.32 4.76 -10.82
CA CYS A 13 14.82 4.45 -9.47
C CYS A 13 14.23 5.32 -8.35
N GLY A 14 13.55 6.43 -8.69
CA GLY A 14 12.96 7.33 -7.70
C GLY A 14 13.92 8.33 -7.06
N ASP A 15 15.19 8.33 -7.41
CA ASP A 15 16.15 9.31 -6.90
C ASP A 15 15.92 10.70 -7.47
N ASP A 16 16.21 11.73 -6.67
CA ASP A 16 16.05 13.13 -7.05
C ASP A 16 17.38 13.87 -7.17
N PHE A 17 17.48 14.75 -8.18
CA PHE A 17 18.67 15.50 -8.53
C PHE A 17 18.36 16.99 -8.65
N PRO A 18 19.32 17.87 -8.27
CA PRO A 18 19.14 19.33 -8.35
C PRO A 18 19.21 19.88 -9.77
N LYS A 19 19.67 19.07 -10.74
CA LYS A 19 19.81 19.42 -12.15
C LYS A 19 19.31 18.30 -13.04
N TRP A 20 18.79 18.66 -14.21
CA TRP A 20 18.43 17.70 -15.23
C TRP A 20 19.71 17.08 -15.86
N ASN A 21 19.69 15.77 -16.02
CA ASN A 21 20.69 15.01 -16.76
C ASN A 21 19.96 14.11 -17.76
N GLY A 22 20.54 13.88 -18.93
CA GLY A 22 19.97 12.96 -19.92
C GLY A 22 19.95 11.51 -19.45
N GLN A 23 20.90 11.14 -18.58
CA GLN A 23 21.05 9.83 -17.94
C GLN A 23 20.95 10.00 -16.43
N CYS A 24 20.25 9.08 -15.75
CA CYS A 24 20.15 9.08 -14.29
C CYS A 24 21.50 8.69 -13.64
N PRO A 25 22.06 9.50 -12.73
CA PRO A 25 23.33 9.18 -12.09
C PRO A 25 23.29 7.98 -11.15
N SER A 26 22.09 7.53 -10.72
CA SER A 26 21.93 6.44 -9.74
C SER A 26 21.65 5.08 -10.39
N CYS A 27 20.90 5.05 -11.51
CA CYS A 27 20.53 3.79 -12.17
C CYS A 27 20.96 3.70 -13.63
N ASP A 28 21.67 4.70 -14.14
CA ASP A 28 22.20 4.80 -15.50
C ASP A 28 21.15 4.73 -16.64
N GLU A 29 19.85 4.80 -16.31
CA GLU A 29 18.78 4.83 -17.30
C GLU A 29 18.66 6.19 -17.99
N TRP A 30 18.41 6.16 -19.31
CA TRP A 30 18.30 7.37 -20.14
C TRP A 30 16.87 7.89 -20.21
N GLY A 31 16.74 9.23 -20.22
CA GLY A 31 15.44 9.91 -20.43
C GLY A 31 14.43 9.76 -19.29
N THR A 32 14.89 9.33 -18.11
CA THR A 32 14.02 9.03 -16.96
C THR A 32 13.85 10.19 -15.98
N LEU A 33 14.56 11.32 -16.17
CA LEU A 33 14.48 12.48 -15.28
C LEU A 33 13.40 13.46 -15.70
N SER A 34 12.40 13.66 -14.84
CA SER A 34 11.33 14.63 -15.00
C SER A 34 11.39 15.72 -13.93
N GLU A 35 11.00 16.97 -14.30
CA GLU A 35 11.00 18.10 -13.38
C GLU A 35 9.95 17.92 -12.27
N PHE A 36 10.37 18.16 -11.03
CA PHE A 36 9.53 18.08 -9.85
C PHE A 36 9.67 19.39 -9.04
N ALA A 37 8.54 20.06 -8.80
CA ALA A 37 8.50 21.28 -8.02
C ALA A 37 8.25 20.94 -6.54
N THR A 38 9.20 21.24 -5.64
CA THR A 38 9.00 21.11 -4.21
C THR A 38 8.57 22.45 -3.60
N SER A 39 7.39 22.52 -3.01
CA SER A 39 7.03 23.67 -2.19
C SER A 39 7.72 23.56 -0.82
N LYS A 40 8.46 24.59 -0.43
CA LYS A 40 8.97 24.71 0.94
C LYS A 40 7.87 25.24 1.85
N ASN A 41 6.86 24.48 2.13
CA ASN A 41 6.10 24.72 3.34
C ASN A 41 7.03 24.34 4.51
N LYS A 42 7.44 25.34 5.30
CA LYS A 42 8.08 25.10 6.59
C LYS A 42 7.03 24.48 7.51
N VAL A 43 6.92 23.15 7.44
CA VAL A 43 6.24 22.39 8.48
C VAL A 43 7.02 22.70 9.75
N LYS A 44 6.38 23.33 10.75
CA LYS A 44 6.89 23.36 12.12
C LYS A 44 7.08 21.92 12.53
N ARG A 45 8.33 21.45 12.54
CA ARG A 45 8.63 20.14 13.08
C ARG A 45 8.56 20.25 14.59
N ASP A 46 7.56 19.64 15.18
CA ASP A 46 7.59 19.36 16.60
C ASP A 46 8.78 18.42 16.84
N ILE A 47 9.69 18.84 17.69
CA ILE A 47 10.84 18.02 18.10
C ILE A 47 10.24 16.90 18.96
N LYS A 48 10.39 15.65 18.50
CA LYS A 48 9.96 14.47 19.27
C LYS A 48 11.00 14.20 20.38
N ASP A 49 10.52 13.86 21.57
CA ASP A 49 11.36 13.48 22.69
C ASP A 49 12.12 12.17 22.39
N SER A 50 13.25 11.98 23.09
CA SER A 50 14.01 10.73 23.09
C SER A 50 13.64 9.93 24.32
N TYR A 51 13.40 8.63 24.14
CA TYR A 51 13.03 7.70 25.20
C TYR A 51 14.06 6.56 25.30
N ALA A 52 14.25 6.00 26.49
CA ALA A 52 15.03 4.77 26.63
C ALA A 52 14.29 3.62 25.94
N LEU A 53 15.02 2.75 25.24
CA LEU A 53 14.41 1.61 24.55
C LEU A 53 13.67 0.66 25.51
N SER A 54 14.20 0.49 26.76
CA SER A 54 13.55 -0.27 27.82
C SER A 54 12.14 0.22 28.11
N ASP A 55 11.98 1.55 28.25
CA ASP A 55 10.70 2.15 28.60
C ASP A 55 9.65 1.97 27.48
N ILE A 56 10.13 1.96 26.22
CA ILE A 56 9.29 1.69 25.05
C ILE A 56 8.87 0.21 25.02
N LEU A 57 9.79 -0.73 25.26
CA LEU A 57 9.49 -2.16 25.27
C LEU A 57 8.43 -2.53 26.29
N ASP A 58 8.52 -1.98 27.48
CA ASP A 58 7.58 -2.22 28.57
C ASP A 58 6.18 -1.64 28.30
N SER A 59 6.08 -0.59 27.47
CA SER A 59 4.84 0.13 27.17
C SER A 59 4.21 -0.23 25.83
N THR A 60 4.93 -0.93 24.94
CA THR A 60 4.46 -1.20 23.59
C THR A 60 3.64 -2.48 23.53
N PRO A 61 2.34 -2.42 23.17
CA PRO A 61 1.56 -3.61 22.92
C PRO A 61 2.18 -4.43 21.77
N SER A 62 2.39 -5.72 22.00
CA SER A 62 2.86 -6.66 20.98
C SER A 62 1.74 -7.12 20.03
N ASP A 63 0.53 -6.62 20.24
CA ASP A 63 -0.68 -7.11 19.57
C ASP A 63 -0.71 -6.71 18.10
N ARG A 64 -0.57 -7.70 17.25
CA ARG A 64 -0.77 -7.56 15.80
C ARG A 64 -2.26 -7.58 15.47
N MET A 65 -2.65 -6.86 14.45
CA MET A 65 -3.99 -6.91 13.89
C MET A 65 -4.10 -8.17 13.03
N SER A 66 -4.79 -9.18 13.57
CA SER A 66 -5.03 -10.43 12.85
C SER A 66 -6.14 -10.25 11.83
N THR A 67 -5.95 -10.78 10.63
CA THR A 67 -6.99 -10.92 9.61
C THR A 67 -7.72 -12.25 9.79
N SER A 68 -8.85 -12.46 9.10
CA SER A 68 -9.51 -13.78 9.07
C SER A 68 -8.79 -14.79 8.16
N LEU A 69 -7.69 -14.37 7.52
CA LEU A 69 -6.94 -15.18 6.57
C LEU A 69 -5.60 -15.60 7.20
N ASP A 70 -5.50 -16.85 7.63
CA ASP A 70 -4.29 -17.38 8.29
C ASP A 70 -3.07 -17.32 7.35
N GLU A 71 -3.28 -17.53 6.06
CA GLU A 71 -2.23 -17.42 5.05
C GLU A 71 -1.68 -15.99 4.96
N VAL A 72 -2.53 -14.96 5.06
CA VAL A 72 -2.09 -13.56 5.13
C VAL A 72 -1.34 -13.30 6.44
N ASN A 73 -1.89 -13.77 7.56
CA ASN A 73 -1.25 -13.60 8.86
C ASN A 73 0.13 -14.25 8.91
N ARG A 74 0.29 -15.45 8.33
CA ARG A 74 1.56 -16.18 8.24
C ARG A 74 2.60 -15.39 7.46
N VAL A 75 2.25 -14.90 6.25
CA VAL A 75 3.15 -14.10 5.40
C VAL A 75 3.56 -12.78 6.08
N LEU A 76 2.67 -12.21 6.88
CA LEU A 76 2.95 -11.00 7.66
C LEU A 76 3.72 -11.25 8.96
N GLY A 77 3.95 -12.52 9.36
CA GLY A 77 4.61 -12.87 10.60
C GLY A 77 3.69 -12.74 11.83
N GLY A 78 2.42 -13.15 11.68
CA GLY A 78 1.42 -13.19 12.74
C GLY A 78 0.37 -12.06 12.66
N GLY A 79 0.30 -11.33 11.54
CA GLY A 79 -0.67 -10.26 11.31
C GLY A 79 -0.04 -8.88 11.07
N MET A 80 -0.87 -7.88 10.82
CA MET A 80 -0.43 -6.51 10.54
C MET A 80 -0.01 -5.78 11.80
N LEU A 81 1.11 -5.06 11.76
CA LEU A 81 1.53 -4.22 12.87
C LEU A 81 0.78 -2.87 12.81
N PRO A 82 0.15 -2.40 13.91
CA PRO A 82 -0.48 -1.10 13.95
C PRO A 82 0.49 0.04 13.54
N GLY A 83 0.01 1.00 12.76
CA GLY A 83 0.82 2.10 12.27
C GLY A 83 1.80 1.73 11.16
N SER A 84 1.69 0.55 10.55
CA SER A 84 2.52 0.14 9.41
C SER A 84 1.93 0.57 8.07
N LEU A 85 2.83 0.79 7.10
CA LEU A 85 2.50 1.02 5.70
C LEU A 85 2.86 -0.23 4.90
N ILE A 86 1.88 -0.84 4.25
CA ILE A 86 2.00 -2.09 3.50
C ILE A 86 1.70 -1.82 2.03
N LEU A 87 2.54 -2.32 1.14
CA LEU A 87 2.30 -2.32 -0.30
C LEU A 87 1.86 -3.71 -0.76
N LEU A 88 0.75 -3.79 -1.48
CA LEU A 88 0.29 -5.01 -2.15
C LEU A 88 0.43 -4.83 -3.67
N GLY A 89 1.46 -5.43 -4.24
CA GLY A 89 1.72 -5.46 -5.67
C GLY A 89 1.15 -6.69 -6.35
N GLY A 90 1.07 -6.64 -7.67
CA GLY A 90 0.67 -7.77 -8.52
C GLY A 90 0.07 -7.31 -9.85
N SER A 91 -0.01 -8.25 -10.83
CA SER A 91 -0.57 -7.97 -12.17
C SER A 91 -2.02 -7.49 -12.07
N PRO A 92 -2.52 -6.72 -13.04
CA PRO A 92 -3.95 -6.45 -13.17
C PRO A 92 -4.75 -7.76 -13.22
N GLY A 93 -5.90 -7.80 -12.55
CA GLY A 93 -6.78 -8.97 -12.52
C GLY A 93 -6.35 -10.12 -11.60
N VAL A 94 -5.17 -10.09 -10.96
CA VAL A 94 -4.70 -11.19 -10.11
C VAL A 94 -5.52 -11.41 -8.82
N GLY A 95 -6.31 -10.41 -8.39
CA GLY A 95 -7.17 -10.51 -7.21
C GLY A 95 -6.78 -9.61 -6.03
N LYS A 96 -5.94 -8.58 -6.24
CA LYS A 96 -5.51 -7.64 -5.17
C LYS A 96 -6.68 -6.99 -4.42
N SER A 97 -7.63 -6.40 -5.17
CA SER A 97 -8.81 -5.76 -4.57
C SER A 97 -9.71 -6.76 -3.86
N THR A 98 -9.80 -8.00 -4.37
CA THR A 98 -10.51 -9.10 -3.72
C THR A 98 -9.85 -9.46 -2.39
N LEU A 99 -8.53 -9.66 -2.37
CA LEU A 99 -7.78 -9.93 -1.14
C LEU A 99 -7.93 -8.80 -0.12
N SER A 100 -7.87 -7.54 -0.59
CA SER A 100 -8.03 -6.36 0.27
C SER A 100 -9.40 -6.31 0.95
N LEU A 101 -10.48 -6.64 0.23
CA LEU A 101 -11.83 -6.73 0.80
C LEU A 101 -11.97 -7.90 1.79
N HIS A 102 -11.37 -9.06 1.51
CA HIS A 102 -11.35 -10.18 2.46
C HIS A 102 -10.59 -9.84 3.74
N ILE A 103 -9.47 -9.12 3.64
CA ILE A 103 -8.75 -8.63 4.82
C ILE A 103 -9.65 -7.73 5.66
N CYS A 104 -10.36 -6.76 5.05
CA CYS A 104 -11.32 -5.91 5.77
C CYS A 104 -12.43 -6.72 6.46
N SER A 105 -12.95 -7.74 5.79
CA SER A 105 -14.03 -8.59 6.34
C SER A 105 -13.63 -9.30 7.63
N GLY A 106 -12.33 -9.58 7.81
CA GLY A 106 -11.80 -10.25 8.99
C GLY A 106 -11.53 -9.34 10.18
N LEU A 107 -11.59 -8.03 9.98
CA LEU A 107 -11.24 -7.07 11.03
C LEU A 107 -12.49 -6.64 11.82
N ASN A 108 -12.42 -6.74 13.14
CA ASN A 108 -13.48 -6.23 14.04
C ASN A 108 -13.34 -4.73 14.33
N GLN A 109 -12.48 -4.03 13.59
CA GLN A 109 -12.18 -2.62 13.79
C GLN A 109 -12.64 -1.80 12.58
N LYS A 110 -12.89 -0.49 12.78
CA LYS A 110 -13.25 0.39 11.69
C LYS A 110 -12.18 0.36 10.60
N SER A 111 -12.60 0.03 9.39
CA SER A 111 -11.79 0.02 8.18
C SER A 111 -12.35 1.01 7.17
N LEU A 112 -11.48 1.67 6.42
CA LEU A 112 -11.86 2.63 5.40
C LEU A 112 -11.21 2.25 4.07
N TYR A 113 -12.02 2.06 3.04
CA TYR A 113 -11.59 1.67 1.71
C TYR A 113 -11.77 2.85 0.75
N PHE A 114 -10.67 3.31 0.16
CA PHE A 114 -10.69 4.29 -0.92
C PHE A 114 -10.55 3.57 -2.25
N SER A 115 -11.58 3.73 -3.11
CA SER A 115 -11.60 3.20 -4.46
C SER A 115 -11.67 4.36 -5.45
N ALA A 116 -10.57 4.61 -6.14
CA ALA A 116 -10.49 5.65 -7.15
C ALA A 116 -10.50 5.08 -8.59
N GLU A 117 -10.51 3.76 -8.75
CA GLU A 117 -10.62 3.09 -10.06
C GLU A 117 -12.05 2.61 -10.35
N GLU A 118 -12.77 2.20 -9.31
CA GLU A 118 -14.13 1.68 -9.42
C GLU A 118 -15.09 2.56 -8.64
N SER A 119 -16.34 2.66 -9.14
CA SER A 119 -17.38 3.37 -8.40
C SER A 119 -17.76 2.64 -7.11
N GLU A 120 -18.34 3.37 -6.16
CA GLU A 120 -18.77 2.85 -4.87
C GLU A 120 -19.78 1.70 -5.06
N GLU A 121 -20.67 1.78 -6.08
CA GLU A 121 -21.62 0.74 -6.42
C GLU A 121 -20.92 -0.53 -6.94
N GLN A 122 -19.88 -0.39 -7.75
CA GLN A 122 -19.11 -1.54 -8.27
C GLN A 122 -18.41 -2.28 -7.14
N VAL A 123 -17.79 -1.54 -6.21
CA VAL A 123 -17.17 -2.12 -5.01
C VAL A 123 -18.22 -2.78 -4.12
N ALA A 124 -19.40 -2.17 -3.95
CA ALA A 124 -20.49 -2.75 -3.16
C ALA A 124 -21.03 -4.06 -3.78
N ILE A 125 -21.17 -4.12 -5.11
CA ILE A 125 -21.56 -5.36 -5.82
C ILE A 125 -20.50 -6.45 -5.60
N ARG A 126 -19.21 -6.11 -5.70
CA ARG A 126 -18.11 -7.03 -5.42
C ARG A 126 -18.15 -7.51 -3.97
N ALA A 127 -18.25 -6.61 -3.00
CA ALA A 127 -18.30 -6.93 -1.58
C ALA A 127 -19.48 -7.90 -1.26
N ARG A 128 -20.64 -7.71 -1.90
CA ARG A 128 -21.80 -8.61 -1.78
C ARG A 128 -21.50 -9.99 -2.33
N ARG A 129 -20.91 -10.09 -3.54
CA ARG A 129 -20.50 -11.37 -4.16
C ARG A 129 -19.50 -12.12 -3.27
N LEU A 130 -18.54 -11.41 -2.69
CA LEU A 130 -17.51 -11.94 -1.80
C LEU A 130 -18.00 -12.19 -0.36
N ARG A 131 -19.29 -11.91 -0.06
CA ARG A 131 -19.89 -12.05 1.28
C ARG A 131 -19.11 -11.33 2.38
N VAL A 132 -18.55 -10.15 2.04
CA VAL A 132 -17.77 -9.33 2.97
C VAL A 132 -18.65 -8.83 4.12
N LYS A 133 -18.17 -8.95 5.35
CA LYS A 133 -18.78 -8.30 6.51
C LYS A 133 -18.56 -6.79 6.42
N THR A 134 -19.64 -6.02 6.43
CA THR A 134 -19.61 -4.58 6.11
C THR A 134 -19.88 -3.67 7.30
N GLU A 135 -20.16 -4.21 8.48
CA GLU A 135 -20.58 -3.43 9.66
C GLU A 135 -19.57 -2.37 10.07
N ASN A 136 -18.26 -2.65 9.90
CA ASN A 136 -17.16 -1.74 10.24
C ASN A 136 -16.39 -1.25 9.01
N LEU A 137 -16.87 -1.50 7.80
CA LEU A 137 -16.23 -1.12 6.55
C LEU A 137 -16.90 0.12 5.95
N PHE A 138 -16.15 1.21 5.86
CA PHE A 138 -16.53 2.46 5.21
C PHE A 138 -15.89 2.52 3.83
N LEU A 139 -16.60 3.07 2.85
CA LEU A 139 -16.15 3.21 1.46
C LEU A 139 -16.19 4.68 1.05
N SER A 140 -15.22 5.11 0.23
CA SER A 140 -15.20 6.44 -0.36
C SER A 140 -14.51 6.39 -1.73
N GLY A 141 -15.06 7.12 -2.71
CA GLY A 141 -14.46 7.36 -4.01
C GLY A 141 -13.46 8.53 -4.03
N GLU A 142 -13.09 9.08 -2.86
CA GLU A 142 -12.14 10.20 -2.80
C GLU A 142 -10.76 9.80 -3.32
N SER A 143 -10.16 10.67 -4.13
CA SER A 143 -8.84 10.47 -4.75
C SER A 143 -7.84 11.58 -4.46
N ASP A 144 -8.29 12.75 -3.98
CA ASP A 144 -7.37 13.77 -3.50
C ASP A 144 -6.84 13.44 -2.11
N LEU A 145 -5.53 13.49 -1.96
CA LEU A 145 -4.81 13.14 -0.73
C LEU A 145 -5.32 13.91 0.50
N ASN A 146 -5.62 15.20 0.35
CA ASN A 146 -6.11 16.04 1.46
C ASN A 146 -7.53 15.62 1.87
N GLY A 147 -8.39 15.28 0.90
CA GLY A 147 -9.71 14.71 1.11
C GLY A 147 -9.63 13.36 1.84
N ILE A 148 -8.76 12.46 1.38
CA ILE A 148 -8.50 11.16 2.01
C ILE A 148 -8.11 11.32 3.48
N ILE A 149 -7.16 12.20 3.79
CA ILE A 149 -6.71 12.45 5.17
C ILE A 149 -7.86 13.00 6.03
N THR A 150 -8.68 13.89 5.46
CA THR A 150 -9.86 14.44 6.14
C THR A 150 -10.88 13.35 6.50
N HIS A 151 -11.11 12.39 5.60
CA HIS A 151 -11.96 11.23 5.87
C HIS A 151 -11.37 10.33 6.97
N MET A 152 -10.04 10.10 6.95
CA MET A 152 -9.35 9.35 8.02
C MET A 152 -9.54 10.03 9.38
N ASP A 153 -9.46 11.36 9.44
CA ASP A 153 -9.65 12.10 10.67
C ASP A 153 -11.08 11.99 11.21
N ARG A 154 -12.06 12.09 10.34
CA ARG A 154 -13.48 12.03 10.69
C ARG A 154 -13.93 10.64 11.16
N ILE A 155 -13.47 9.59 10.48
CA ILE A 155 -13.90 8.19 10.74
C ILE A 155 -13.05 7.56 11.85
N ALA A 156 -11.80 8.00 12.00
CA ALA A 156 -10.79 7.44 12.90
C ALA A 156 -10.64 5.90 12.73
N PRO A 157 -10.35 5.41 11.50
CA PRO A 157 -10.19 3.98 11.23
C PRO A 157 -8.91 3.45 11.87
N LYS A 158 -8.83 2.13 12.04
CA LYS A 158 -7.59 1.44 12.41
C LYS A 158 -6.89 0.82 11.21
N PHE A 159 -7.64 0.58 10.14
CA PHE A 159 -7.13 0.05 8.90
C PHE A 159 -7.67 0.85 7.70
N VAL A 160 -6.79 1.14 6.75
CA VAL A 160 -7.14 1.89 5.53
C VAL A 160 -6.60 1.17 4.32
N ILE A 161 -7.41 1.10 3.27
CA ILE A 161 -7.00 0.61 1.94
C ILE A 161 -7.05 1.76 0.95
N ILE A 162 -6.00 1.85 0.13
CA ILE A 162 -5.88 2.76 -1.01
C ILE A 162 -5.83 1.90 -2.28
N ASP A 163 -6.89 1.88 -3.07
CA ASP A 163 -7.01 1.07 -4.29
C ASP A 163 -7.38 1.94 -5.51
N SER A 164 -6.39 2.35 -6.32
CA SER A 164 -4.96 2.09 -6.25
C SER A 164 -4.15 3.37 -6.08
N VAL A 165 -2.87 3.23 -5.77
CA VAL A 165 -1.97 4.39 -5.63
C VAL A 165 -1.80 5.18 -6.93
N GLN A 166 -2.04 4.56 -8.09
CA GLN A 166 -1.92 5.19 -9.40
C GLN A 166 -2.98 6.25 -9.65
N THR A 167 -4.11 6.18 -8.97
CA THR A 167 -5.24 7.09 -9.13
C THR A 167 -5.28 8.20 -8.09
N ILE A 168 -4.55 8.03 -6.98
CA ILE A 168 -4.46 9.05 -5.93
C ILE A 168 -3.52 10.18 -6.36
N PHE A 169 -3.89 11.39 -6.01
CA PHE A 169 -3.09 12.58 -6.28
C PHE A 169 -3.13 13.58 -5.13
N ASN A 170 -2.12 14.41 -5.06
CA ASN A 170 -2.08 15.59 -4.20
C ASN A 170 -2.35 16.82 -5.07
N SER A 171 -3.47 17.50 -4.83
CA SER A 171 -3.86 18.72 -5.56
C SER A 171 -2.89 19.90 -5.36
N ASP A 172 -2.02 19.86 -4.36
CA ASP A 172 -0.98 20.85 -4.14
C ASP A 172 0.23 20.70 -5.09
N LEU A 173 0.28 19.66 -5.92
CA LEU A 173 1.35 19.39 -6.86
C LEU A 173 0.88 19.57 -8.31
N ASP A 174 1.67 20.29 -9.11
CA ASP A 174 1.40 20.56 -10.55
C ASP A 174 1.73 19.35 -11.44
N SER A 175 1.64 18.12 -10.96
CA SER A 175 1.93 16.90 -11.71
C SER A 175 0.70 16.02 -11.86
N LEU A 176 0.63 15.26 -12.96
CA LEU A 176 -0.52 14.41 -13.27
C LEU A 176 -0.66 13.26 -12.26
N PRO A 177 -1.90 12.83 -11.93
CA PRO A 177 -2.15 11.60 -11.17
C PRO A 177 -1.39 10.42 -11.78
N GLY A 178 -0.88 9.52 -10.95
CA GLY A 178 -0.10 8.36 -11.39
C GLY A 178 1.35 8.66 -11.81
N SER A 179 1.74 9.94 -11.87
CA SER A 179 3.15 10.30 -12.12
C SER A 179 4.04 9.89 -10.94
N PRO A 180 5.33 9.61 -11.18
CA PRO A 180 6.27 9.23 -10.14
C PRO A 180 6.32 10.22 -8.97
N SER A 181 6.21 11.51 -9.26
CA SER A 181 6.20 12.57 -8.24
C SER A 181 4.96 12.49 -7.34
N GLN A 182 3.77 12.27 -7.91
CA GLN A 182 2.54 12.09 -7.16
C GLN A 182 2.61 10.84 -6.27
N ILE A 183 3.05 9.71 -6.83
CA ILE A 183 3.15 8.45 -6.10
C ILE A 183 4.13 8.56 -4.93
N LYS A 184 5.30 9.20 -5.14
CA LYS A 184 6.29 9.41 -4.08
C LYS A 184 5.73 10.31 -2.96
N ASP A 185 5.11 11.42 -3.32
CA ASP A 185 4.55 12.37 -2.35
C ASP A 185 3.39 11.76 -1.54
N CYS A 186 2.42 11.15 -2.22
CA CYS A 186 1.31 10.45 -1.58
C CYS A 186 1.82 9.34 -0.66
N GLY A 187 2.77 8.52 -1.12
CA GLY A 187 3.37 7.44 -0.32
C GLY A 187 4.07 7.96 0.93
N GLN A 188 4.81 9.05 0.83
CA GLN A 188 5.48 9.68 1.97
C GLN A 188 4.45 10.23 2.98
N LYS A 189 3.37 10.84 2.47
CA LYS A 189 2.32 11.37 3.32
C LYS A 189 1.54 10.26 4.03
N PHE A 190 1.23 9.16 3.34
CA PHE A 190 0.62 7.99 3.97
C PHE A 190 1.51 7.38 5.05
N LEU A 191 2.84 7.33 4.84
CA LEU A 191 3.77 6.87 5.87
C LEU A 191 3.73 7.77 7.12
N GLU A 192 3.71 9.09 6.95
CA GLU A 192 3.58 10.04 8.04
C GLU A 192 2.27 9.85 8.82
N VAL A 193 1.14 9.72 8.10
CA VAL A 193 -0.18 9.51 8.70
C VAL A 193 -0.23 8.18 9.44
N ALA A 194 0.25 7.09 8.83
CA ALA A 194 0.29 5.76 9.46
C ALA A 194 1.01 5.82 10.81
N LYS A 195 2.22 6.39 10.85
CA LYS A 195 3.04 6.46 12.06
C LYS A 195 2.46 7.41 13.12
N ASN A 196 1.97 8.58 12.71
CA ASN A 196 1.52 9.59 13.66
C ASN A 196 0.14 9.27 14.26
N LYS A 197 -0.74 8.64 13.50
CA LYS A 197 -2.12 8.30 13.92
C LYS A 197 -2.29 6.84 14.33
N ASN A 198 -1.23 6.04 14.26
CA ASN A 198 -1.25 4.60 14.52
C ASN A 198 -2.34 3.88 13.70
N ILE A 199 -2.41 4.21 12.40
CA ILE A 199 -3.32 3.62 11.42
C ILE A 199 -2.51 2.71 10.50
N THR A 200 -2.92 1.45 10.33
CA THR A 200 -2.33 0.57 9.33
C THR A 200 -2.89 0.92 7.95
N ILE A 201 -2.02 1.17 6.98
CA ILE A 201 -2.43 1.53 5.62
C ILE A 201 -1.92 0.47 4.64
N LEU A 202 -2.83 -0.12 3.87
CA LEU A 202 -2.55 -1.02 2.76
C LEU A 202 -2.70 -0.25 1.44
N ILE A 203 -1.62 -0.11 0.70
CA ILE A 203 -1.62 0.50 -0.63
C ILE A 203 -1.62 -0.61 -1.67
N VAL A 204 -2.61 -0.60 -2.56
CA VAL A 204 -2.66 -1.48 -3.74
C VAL A 204 -1.94 -0.80 -4.89
N GLY A 205 -1.07 -1.57 -5.58
CA GLY A 205 -0.34 -1.09 -6.74
C GLY A 205 -0.33 -2.12 -7.88
N HIS A 206 -0.44 -1.64 -9.13
CA HIS A 206 -0.30 -2.49 -10.31
C HIS A 206 1.17 -2.59 -10.70
N VAL A 207 1.67 -3.82 -10.86
CA VAL A 207 3.01 -4.10 -11.38
C VAL A 207 2.86 -4.80 -12.71
N THR A 208 3.54 -4.34 -13.76
CA THR A 208 3.54 -5.04 -15.06
C THR A 208 4.39 -6.30 -14.99
N LYS A 209 4.09 -7.27 -15.89
CA LYS A 209 4.85 -8.53 -16.05
C LYS A 209 6.35 -8.31 -16.32
N GLU A 210 6.73 -7.12 -16.80
CA GLU A 210 8.12 -6.74 -17.09
C GLU A 210 8.83 -6.03 -15.93
N GLY A 211 8.14 -5.85 -14.78
CA GLY A 211 8.72 -5.21 -13.60
C GLY A 211 9.02 -3.71 -13.74
N SER A 212 8.55 -3.08 -14.83
CA SER A 212 9.03 -1.77 -15.28
C SER A 212 8.03 -0.61 -15.18
N ILE A 213 6.94 -0.72 -14.43
CA ILE A 213 6.16 0.49 -14.14
C ILE A 213 6.67 1.14 -12.86
N ALA A 214 7.16 2.35 -13.01
CA ALA A 214 7.85 3.17 -12.03
C ALA A 214 7.08 3.45 -10.72
N GLY A 215 5.78 3.20 -10.64
CA GLY A 215 4.95 3.58 -9.51
C GLY A 215 5.18 2.75 -8.24
N PRO A 216 4.80 1.46 -8.19
CA PRO A 216 4.89 0.66 -6.97
C PRO A 216 6.33 0.41 -6.50
N LYS A 217 7.28 0.24 -7.45
CA LYS A 217 8.69 0.00 -7.13
C LYS A 217 9.34 1.13 -6.35
N MET A 218 8.92 2.38 -6.60
CA MET A 218 9.37 3.54 -5.82
C MET A 218 8.90 3.49 -4.37
N LEU A 219 7.72 2.92 -4.12
CA LEU A 219 7.18 2.82 -2.77
C LEU A 219 7.83 1.71 -1.95
N GLU A 220 8.46 0.70 -2.58
CA GLU A 220 9.10 -0.41 -1.87
C GLU A 220 10.13 0.06 -0.84
N HIS A 221 10.85 1.15 -1.13
CA HIS A 221 11.82 1.72 -0.18
C HIS A 221 11.15 2.46 0.98
N LEU A 222 9.96 3.04 0.76
CA LEU A 222 9.23 3.82 1.75
C LEU A 222 8.42 2.96 2.72
N VAL A 223 7.79 1.89 2.21
CA VAL A 223 6.88 1.05 3.00
C VAL A 223 7.61 0.13 3.98
N ASP A 224 6.90 -0.30 5.00
CA ASP A 224 7.43 -1.24 6.00
C ASP A 224 7.39 -2.69 5.50
N THR A 225 6.36 -3.04 4.73
CA THR A 225 6.14 -4.39 4.18
C THR A 225 5.75 -4.30 2.71
N VAL A 226 6.31 -5.18 1.89
CA VAL A 226 5.95 -5.36 0.48
C VAL A 226 5.44 -6.77 0.28
N LEU A 227 4.22 -6.87 -0.17
CA LEU A 227 3.55 -8.12 -0.54
C LEU A 227 3.34 -8.14 -2.05
N TYR A 228 3.54 -9.31 -2.66
CA TYR A 228 3.20 -9.58 -4.05
C TYR A 228 2.18 -10.70 -4.11
N LEU A 229 1.06 -10.44 -4.80
CA LEU A 229 0.09 -11.46 -5.18
C LEU A 229 0.39 -11.87 -6.62
N GLU A 230 0.74 -13.13 -6.79
CA GLU A 230 1.10 -13.75 -8.06
C GLU A 230 0.05 -14.78 -8.45
N GLY A 231 -0.16 -14.98 -9.74
CA GLY A 231 -1.06 -16.00 -10.28
C GLY A 231 -0.65 -16.38 -11.69
N ASP A 232 -0.94 -17.61 -12.07
CA ASP A 232 -0.83 -18.09 -13.45
C ASP A 232 -2.25 -18.09 -14.06
N ASP A 233 -2.37 -17.60 -15.30
CA ASP A 233 -3.65 -17.57 -16.04
C ASP A 233 -4.19 -18.99 -16.34
N ARG A 234 -3.37 -20.03 -16.18
CA ARG A 234 -3.71 -21.43 -16.40
C ARG A 234 -4.23 -22.16 -15.16
N TYR A 235 -4.03 -21.56 -13.97
CA TYR A 235 -4.40 -22.16 -12.70
C TYR A 235 -5.16 -21.16 -11.83
N ASP A 236 -6.15 -21.64 -11.10
CA ASP A 236 -6.93 -20.81 -10.17
C ASP A 236 -6.16 -20.47 -8.88
N HIS A 237 -4.91 -20.90 -8.78
CA HIS A 237 -4.09 -20.65 -7.62
C HIS A 237 -3.47 -19.25 -7.62
N ARG A 238 -3.37 -18.67 -6.44
CA ARG A 238 -2.71 -17.39 -6.19
C ARG A 238 -1.71 -17.56 -5.06
N ILE A 239 -0.53 -17.00 -5.23
CA ILE A 239 0.56 -17.06 -4.27
C ILE A 239 0.81 -15.66 -3.74
N LEU A 240 0.72 -15.49 -2.42
CA LEU A 240 1.08 -14.28 -1.72
C LEU A 240 2.49 -14.42 -1.17
N ARG A 241 3.41 -13.50 -1.54
CA ARG A 241 4.79 -13.48 -1.05
C ARG A 241 5.12 -12.15 -0.40
N SER A 242 5.96 -12.19 0.62
CA SER A 242 6.60 -11.00 1.15
C SER A 242 8.00 -10.86 0.57
N THR A 243 8.29 -9.76 -0.11
CA THR A 243 9.65 -9.43 -0.60
C THR A 243 10.39 -8.50 0.33
N LYS A 244 9.66 -7.83 1.22
CA LYS A 244 10.20 -6.98 2.29
C LYS A 244 9.27 -7.04 3.49
N ASN A 245 9.81 -7.28 4.66
CA ASN A 245 9.06 -7.20 5.91
C ASN A 245 9.99 -6.74 7.05
N ARG A 246 9.81 -5.51 7.53
CA ARG A 246 10.61 -4.97 8.66
C ARG A 246 10.28 -5.63 9.98
N PHE A 247 9.14 -6.34 10.06
CA PHE A 247 8.57 -6.85 11.30
C PHE A 247 8.48 -8.37 11.33
N GLY A 248 8.99 -9.07 10.32
CA GLY A 248 8.93 -10.52 10.22
C GLY A 248 9.81 -11.07 9.10
N ALA A 249 9.75 -12.39 8.95
CA ALA A 249 10.46 -13.10 7.90
C ALA A 249 9.86 -12.84 6.51
N THR A 250 10.65 -13.07 5.45
CA THR A 250 10.22 -12.89 4.05
C THR A 250 10.16 -14.20 3.26
N HIS A 251 10.45 -15.34 3.89
CA HIS A 251 10.46 -16.65 3.23
C HIS A 251 9.10 -17.36 3.24
N GLU A 252 8.14 -16.82 4.01
CA GLU A 252 6.79 -17.38 4.07
C GLU A 252 5.99 -17.06 2.81
N VAL A 253 5.17 -18.03 2.37
CA VAL A 253 4.26 -17.88 1.23
C VAL A 253 2.85 -18.27 1.64
N GLY A 254 1.86 -17.49 1.22
CA GLY A 254 0.44 -17.80 1.38
C GLY A 254 -0.13 -18.34 0.08
N ILE A 255 -0.93 -19.39 0.14
CA ILE A 255 -1.51 -20.02 -1.03
C ILE A 255 -3.03 -19.95 -0.97
N PHE A 256 -3.61 -19.47 -2.06
CA PHE A 256 -5.04 -19.27 -2.21
C PHE A 256 -5.54 -19.90 -3.50
N GLN A 257 -6.77 -20.30 -3.51
CA GLN A 257 -7.52 -20.64 -4.71
C GLN A 257 -8.51 -19.51 -5.01
N MET A 258 -8.57 -19.09 -6.28
CA MET A 258 -9.56 -18.14 -6.76
C MET A 258 -10.79 -18.89 -7.24
N ASP A 259 -11.96 -18.53 -6.71
CA ASP A 259 -13.24 -19.05 -7.17
C ASP A 259 -14.28 -17.92 -7.32
N GLU A 260 -15.56 -18.30 -7.53
CA GLU A 260 -16.66 -17.35 -7.69
C GLU A 260 -16.88 -16.49 -6.44
N ASP A 261 -16.64 -17.02 -5.24
CA ASP A 261 -16.75 -16.35 -3.95
C ASP A 261 -15.47 -15.57 -3.57
N GLY A 262 -14.41 -15.62 -4.39
CA GLY A 262 -13.17 -14.89 -4.21
C GLY A 262 -11.95 -15.76 -3.88
N LEU A 263 -11.08 -15.28 -3.00
CA LEU A 263 -9.87 -15.98 -2.59
C LEU A 263 -10.13 -16.83 -1.36
N LYS A 264 -9.95 -18.15 -1.49
CA LYS A 264 -10.02 -19.11 -0.40
C LYS A 264 -8.62 -19.60 -0.03
N GLN A 265 -8.35 -19.73 1.25
CA GLN A 265 -7.11 -20.33 1.75
C GLN A 265 -7.07 -21.83 1.43
N ILE A 266 -5.90 -22.35 1.18
CA ILE A 266 -5.66 -23.76 0.94
C ILE A 266 -4.99 -24.34 2.18
N ASP A 267 -5.69 -25.25 2.86
CA ASP A 267 -5.22 -25.82 4.11
C ASP A 267 -4.04 -26.82 3.91
N ASN A 268 -3.99 -27.49 2.77
CA ASN A 268 -2.93 -28.43 2.42
C ASN A 268 -2.33 -28.16 1.03
N PRO A 269 -1.35 -27.26 0.92
CA PRO A 269 -0.72 -26.95 -0.37
C PRO A 269 -0.07 -28.15 -1.05
N SER A 270 0.38 -29.15 -0.29
CA SER A 270 1.07 -30.33 -0.85
C SER A 270 0.17 -31.19 -1.73
N GLU A 271 -1.13 -31.21 -1.50
CA GLU A 271 -2.09 -31.93 -2.34
C GLU A 271 -2.20 -31.34 -3.74
N ILE A 272 -1.99 -30.04 -3.86
CA ILE A 272 -2.12 -29.32 -5.13
C ILE A 272 -0.88 -29.44 -6.03
N PHE A 273 0.30 -29.57 -5.40
CA PHE A 273 1.56 -29.61 -6.15
C PHE A 273 2.07 -31.05 -6.42
N LEU A 274 1.36 -32.07 -5.95
CA LEU A 274 1.72 -33.48 -6.13
C LEU A 274 0.84 -34.21 -7.18
N GLU A 275 -0.16 -33.54 -7.75
CA GLU A 275 -0.89 -34.01 -8.92
C GLU A 275 -0.26 -33.45 -10.21
#